data_8b7f93394ad99272feb60136a2d562df
#
_entry.id   8b7f93394ad99272feb60136a2d562df
#
_cell.length_a   1.000
_cell.length_b   1.000
_cell.length_c   1.000
_cell.angle_alpha   90.00
_cell.angle_beta   90.00
_cell.angle_gamma   90.00
#
_symmetry.space_group_name_H-M   'P 1'
#
loop_
_entity.id
_entity.type
_entity.pdbx_description
1 polymer ?
#
loop_
_entity_poly.entity_id
_entity_poly.type
_entity_poly.pdbx_seq_one_letter_code
_entity_poly.pdbx_strand_id
1 'polypeptide(L)'
;MNYGKRKISKKQKEITSKSTMQGKRVGVRLIKAFFLCVIAVFIIGAVGGLIFLKRILDNSPDISPEDVRPKGYTTLVYADDGSTEIERFVEAGSNRIYKSIDEIPKNLQHAFVAIEDERFYEHNGIDPQGILRAAVTGLASGGNFSQGASTLTQQLIKNNIFPDFVNEETFYDRLERKIQEQFLALDIEKQMSKEEILEAYMNTINLGQNTLGVQSASKRYFNKDVSELTLSECAVIAGITQNPSLYNPITNPEENAKRREEVLNKMLDQGYIDQAAYDEAMADDVYARIQTVNSQIGKDSPYS
;
A
#
# COMPACT_ATOMS: atom_id res chain seq x y z
N MET A 1 -12.60 -18.52 -66.72
CA MET A 1 -13.79 -19.36 -66.47
C MET A 1 -15.03 -18.56 -66.82
N ASN A 2 -15.77 -18.92 -67.86
CA ASN A 2 -16.95 -18.18 -68.32
C ASN A 2 -18.17 -18.65 -67.47
N TYR A 3 -18.50 -17.96 -66.41
CA TYR A 3 -19.72 -18.21 -65.64
C TYR A 3 -20.90 -17.77 -66.53
N GLY A 4 -21.55 -18.73 -67.17
CA GLY A 4 -22.62 -18.45 -68.13
C GLY A 4 -23.71 -17.56 -67.49
N LYS A 5 -24.19 -16.56 -68.27
CA LYS A 5 -25.20 -15.56 -67.86
C LYS A 5 -26.42 -16.17 -67.17
N ARG A 6 -26.80 -17.42 -67.42
CA ARG A 6 -27.87 -18.14 -66.74
C ARG A 6 -27.63 -18.46 -65.27
N LYS A 7 -26.38 -18.82 -64.87
CA LYS A 7 -26.03 -19.09 -63.48
C LYS A 7 -26.00 -17.82 -62.66
N ILE A 8 -25.53 -16.72 -63.24
CA ILE A 8 -25.48 -15.38 -62.57
C ILE A 8 -26.93 -14.90 -62.36
N SER A 9 -27.80 -14.99 -63.36
CA SER A 9 -29.21 -14.59 -63.24
C SER A 9 -30.01 -15.43 -62.22
N LYS A 10 -29.73 -16.76 -62.14
CA LYS A 10 -30.38 -17.62 -61.15
C LYS A 10 -29.93 -17.28 -59.72
N LYS A 11 -28.65 -17.03 -59.49
CA LYS A 11 -28.12 -16.62 -58.20
C LYS A 11 -28.56 -15.23 -57.77
N GLN A 12 -28.73 -14.31 -58.77
CA GLN A 12 -29.25 -12.98 -58.54
C GLN A 12 -30.75 -13.00 -58.13
N LYS A 13 -31.58 -13.85 -58.77
CA LYS A 13 -33.00 -14.08 -58.39
C LYS A 13 -33.13 -14.72 -57.01
N GLU A 14 -32.26 -15.67 -56.63
CA GLU A 14 -32.23 -16.25 -55.29
C GLU A 14 -31.90 -15.22 -54.25
N ILE A 15 -30.88 -14.38 -54.48
CA ILE A 15 -30.43 -13.35 -53.52
C ILE A 15 -31.48 -12.24 -53.39
N THR A 16 -32.25 -11.93 -54.41
CA THR A 16 -33.30 -10.89 -54.46
C THR A 16 -34.73 -11.43 -54.24
N SER A 17 -34.90 -12.73 -53.91
CA SER A 17 -36.20 -13.30 -53.64
C SER A 17 -36.82 -12.63 -52.38
N LYS A 18 -38.17 -12.45 -52.38
CA LYS A 18 -38.88 -11.80 -51.30
C LYS A 18 -38.61 -12.46 -49.93
N SER A 19 -38.50 -13.80 -49.89
CA SER A 19 -38.20 -14.58 -48.68
C SER A 19 -36.77 -14.35 -48.16
N THR A 20 -35.77 -14.33 -49.09
CA THR A 20 -34.34 -14.07 -48.72
C THR A 20 -34.18 -12.63 -48.24
N MET A 21 -34.83 -11.68 -48.86
CA MET A 21 -34.81 -10.27 -48.43
C MET A 21 -35.52 -10.07 -47.11
N GLN A 22 -36.63 -10.76 -46.84
CA GLN A 22 -37.31 -10.75 -45.54
C GLN A 22 -36.42 -11.36 -44.44
N GLY A 23 -35.80 -12.51 -44.68
CA GLY A 23 -34.87 -13.15 -43.77
C GLY A 23 -33.68 -12.25 -43.40
N LYS A 24 -33.08 -11.58 -44.43
CA LYS A 24 -32.01 -10.60 -44.16
C LYS A 24 -32.49 -9.40 -43.32
N ARG A 25 -33.67 -8.88 -43.58
CA ARG A 25 -34.24 -7.77 -42.77
C ARG A 25 -34.55 -8.20 -41.36
N VAL A 26 -35.03 -9.41 -41.14
CA VAL A 26 -35.24 -9.99 -39.79
C VAL A 26 -33.92 -10.18 -39.09
N GLY A 27 -32.91 -10.77 -39.74
CA GLY A 27 -31.58 -10.94 -39.21
C GLY A 27 -30.90 -9.63 -38.77
N VAL A 28 -31.00 -8.58 -39.62
CA VAL A 28 -30.48 -7.24 -39.24
C VAL A 28 -31.26 -6.63 -38.09
N ARG A 29 -32.56 -6.85 -37.99
CA ARG A 29 -33.36 -6.37 -36.83
C ARG A 29 -32.95 -7.10 -35.56
N LEU A 30 -32.75 -8.41 -35.58
CA LEU A 30 -32.30 -9.20 -34.43
C LEU A 30 -30.92 -8.78 -33.96
N ILE A 31 -29.99 -8.55 -34.89
CA ILE A 31 -28.64 -8.06 -34.57
C ILE A 31 -28.73 -6.67 -33.91
N LYS A 32 -29.52 -5.75 -34.47
CA LYS A 32 -29.73 -4.42 -33.86
C LYS A 32 -30.37 -4.53 -32.47
N ALA A 33 -31.41 -5.39 -32.31
CA ALA A 33 -32.00 -5.63 -31.00
C ALA A 33 -31.00 -6.17 -29.99
N PHE A 34 -30.17 -7.14 -30.40
CA PHE A 34 -29.10 -7.67 -29.55
C PHE A 34 -28.13 -6.58 -29.07
N PHE A 35 -27.62 -5.75 -29.99
CA PHE A 35 -26.73 -4.64 -29.61
C PHE A 35 -27.41 -3.60 -28.71
N LEU A 36 -28.69 -3.31 -28.95
CA LEU A 36 -29.47 -2.42 -28.07
C LEU A 36 -29.62 -3.02 -26.67
N CYS A 37 -29.90 -4.32 -26.55
CA CYS A 37 -29.95 -5.00 -25.26
C CYS A 37 -28.60 -4.96 -24.54
N VAL A 38 -27.47 -5.21 -25.24
CA VAL A 38 -26.12 -5.12 -24.67
C VAL A 38 -25.85 -3.71 -24.15
N ILE A 39 -26.16 -2.69 -24.95
CA ILE A 39 -25.99 -1.28 -24.53
C ILE A 39 -26.87 -0.97 -23.33
N ALA A 40 -28.14 -1.41 -23.30
CA ALA A 40 -29.04 -1.20 -22.19
C ALA A 40 -28.50 -1.85 -20.88
N VAL A 41 -28.02 -3.09 -20.96
CA VAL A 41 -27.39 -3.80 -19.83
C VAL A 41 -26.16 -3.04 -19.32
N PHE A 42 -25.34 -2.54 -20.25
CA PHE A 42 -24.17 -1.74 -19.89
C PHE A 42 -24.53 -0.43 -19.19
N ILE A 43 -25.56 0.28 -19.70
CA ILE A 43 -26.05 1.53 -19.08
C ILE A 43 -26.62 1.26 -17.69
N ILE A 44 -27.44 0.22 -17.53
CA ILE A 44 -28.01 -0.16 -16.23
C ILE A 44 -26.90 -0.50 -15.24
N GLY A 45 -25.89 -1.28 -15.68
CA GLY A 45 -24.72 -1.60 -14.88
C GLY A 45 -23.92 -0.37 -14.48
N ALA A 46 -23.70 0.56 -15.41
CA ALA A 46 -22.98 1.81 -15.13
C ALA A 46 -23.74 2.71 -14.15
N VAL A 47 -25.06 2.88 -14.34
CA VAL A 47 -25.90 3.66 -13.40
C VAL A 47 -25.93 3.01 -12.02
N GLY A 48 -26.10 1.68 -11.95
CA GLY A 48 -26.06 0.94 -10.69
C GLY A 48 -24.69 1.09 -9.98
N GLY A 49 -23.60 1.01 -10.73
CA GLY A 49 -22.24 1.24 -10.22
C GLY A 49 -22.04 2.65 -9.68
N LEU A 50 -22.57 3.66 -10.37
CA LEU A 50 -22.49 5.05 -9.89
C LEU A 50 -23.32 5.29 -8.61
N ILE A 51 -24.50 4.69 -8.52
CA ILE A 51 -25.34 4.76 -7.30
C ILE A 51 -24.63 4.07 -6.13
N PHE A 52 -24.04 2.91 -6.39
CA PHE A 52 -23.26 2.15 -5.41
C PHE A 52 -22.05 2.96 -4.91
N LEU A 53 -21.27 3.52 -5.84
CA LEU A 53 -20.13 4.36 -5.50
C LEU A 53 -20.54 5.59 -4.68
N LYS A 54 -21.61 6.27 -5.11
CA LYS A 54 -22.14 7.42 -4.38
C LYS A 54 -22.52 7.05 -2.95
N ARG A 55 -23.19 5.91 -2.73
CA ARG A 55 -23.56 5.44 -1.40
C ARG A 55 -22.33 5.22 -0.50
N ILE A 56 -21.27 4.62 -1.05
CA ILE A 56 -20.00 4.41 -0.31
C ILE A 56 -19.40 5.75 0.10
N LEU A 57 -19.38 6.72 -0.82
CA LEU A 57 -18.80 8.04 -0.55
C LEU A 57 -19.64 8.88 0.41
N ASP A 58 -20.97 8.77 0.33
CA ASP A 58 -21.87 9.46 1.28
C ASP A 58 -21.71 8.93 2.72
N ASN A 59 -21.22 7.69 2.88
CA ASN A 59 -20.88 7.09 4.18
C ASN A 59 -19.41 7.31 4.59
N SER A 60 -18.59 7.93 3.75
CA SER A 60 -17.19 8.20 4.06
C SER A 60 -17.09 9.27 5.14
N PRO A 61 -16.21 9.12 6.13
CA PRO A 61 -15.96 10.18 7.09
C PRO A 61 -15.39 11.43 6.39
N ASP A 62 -15.74 12.60 6.90
CA ASP A 62 -15.05 13.83 6.56
C ASP A 62 -13.77 13.91 7.41
N ILE A 63 -12.62 14.07 6.77
CA ILE A 63 -11.31 14.04 7.45
C ILE A 63 -10.48 15.27 7.14
N SER A 64 -9.67 15.65 8.12
CA SER A 64 -8.69 16.71 8.06
C SER A 64 -7.27 16.16 8.22
N PRO A 65 -6.21 16.96 7.95
CA PRO A 65 -4.84 16.58 8.26
C PRO A 65 -4.61 16.12 9.70
N GLU A 66 -5.33 16.71 10.66
CA GLU A 66 -5.20 16.34 12.07
C GLU A 66 -5.71 14.93 12.38
N ASP A 67 -6.66 14.42 11.59
CA ASP A 67 -7.24 13.09 11.81
C ASP A 67 -6.30 11.97 11.34
N VAL A 68 -5.44 12.24 10.37
CA VAL A 68 -4.44 11.30 9.87
C VAL A 68 -3.09 11.40 10.59
N ARG A 69 -2.87 12.44 11.39
CA ARG A 69 -1.69 12.53 12.26
C ARG A 69 -1.82 11.53 13.41
N PRO A 70 -0.70 10.93 13.85
CA PRO A 70 -0.72 9.95 14.93
C PRO A 70 -1.21 10.59 16.24
N LYS A 71 -2.10 9.89 16.93
CA LYS A 71 -2.64 10.29 18.24
C LYS A 71 -2.08 9.37 19.33
N GLY A 72 -1.89 9.91 20.54
CA GLY A 72 -1.36 9.17 21.67
C GLY A 72 0.17 8.92 21.55
N TYR A 73 0.92 9.75 22.26
CA TYR A 73 2.38 9.64 22.34
C TYR A 73 2.80 9.15 23.72
N THR A 74 3.94 8.46 23.78
CA THR A 74 4.61 8.17 25.03
C THR A 74 5.09 9.48 25.68
N THR A 75 4.74 9.70 26.93
CA THR A 75 5.31 10.79 27.73
C THR A 75 6.59 10.30 28.37
N LEU A 76 7.71 10.95 28.06
CA LEU A 76 9.02 10.68 28.64
C LEU A 76 9.33 11.72 29.70
N VAL A 77 9.75 11.28 30.87
CA VAL A 77 10.19 12.14 31.98
C VAL A 77 11.70 12.00 32.10
N TYR A 78 12.40 13.12 32.01
CA TYR A 78 13.85 13.18 32.10
C TYR A 78 14.30 13.78 33.43
N ALA A 79 15.50 13.43 33.86
CA ALA A 79 16.19 14.08 34.97
C ALA A 79 16.56 15.54 34.59
N ASP A 80 17.06 16.29 35.57
CA ASP A 80 17.50 17.68 35.39
C ASP A 80 18.61 17.85 34.36
N ASP A 81 19.30 16.75 33.98
CA ASP A 81 20.30 16.74 32.92
C ASP A 81 19.70 16.76 31.50
N GLY A 82 18.37 16.62 31.40
CA GLY A 82 17.62 16.63 30.13
C GLY A 82 17.87 15.42 29.23
N SER A 83 18.61 14.42 29.70
CA SER A 83 19.02 13.26 28.89
C SER A 83 18.76 11.91 29.57
N THR A 84 18.82 11.84 30.90
CA THR A 84 18.53 10.63 31.67
C THR A 84 17.04 10.41 31.78
N GLU A 85 16.49 9.40 31.09
CA GLU A 85 15.10 9.00 31.21
C GLU A 85 14.84 8.40 32.60
N ILE A 86 13.94 9.05 33.39
CA ILE A 86 13.53 8.60 34.74
C ILE A 86 12.32 7.69 34.63
N GLU A 87 11.34 8.07 33.82
CA GLU A 87 10.06 7.37 33.74
C GLU A 87 9.43 7.54 32.36
N ARG A 88 8.60 6.57 32.00
CA ARG A 88 7.88 6.52 30.73
C ARG A 88 6.42 6.18 30.98
N PHE A 89 5.52 7.06 30.58
CA PHE A 89 4.08 6.82 30.62
C PHE A 89 3.59 6.43 29.22
N VAL A 90 3.12 5.20 29.09
CA VAL A 90 2.58 4.66 27.85
C VAL A 90 1.12 4.31 28.06
N GLU A 91 0.22 5.04 27.41
CA GLU A 91 -1.18 4.64 27.33
C GLU A 91 -1.32 3.39 26.44
N ALA A 92 -2.31 2.56 26.71
CA ALA A 92 -2.53 1.36 25.89
C ALA A 92 -2.70 1.72 24.41
N GLY A 93 -1.82 1.19 23.54
CA GLY A 93 -1.79 1.48 22.11
C GLY A 93 -1.05 2.77 21.71
N SER A 94 -0.35 3.46 22.64
CA SER A 94 0.36 4.71 22.37
C SER A 94 1.88 4.63 22.53
N ASN A 95 2.50 3.46 22.35
CA ASN A 95 3.96 3.33 22.42
C ASN A 95 4.61 3.98 21.19
N ARG A 96 4.49 5.31 21.11
CA ARG A 96 5.05 6.18 20.06
C ARG A 96 5.92 7.26 20.65
N ILE A 97 7.06 7.48 20.05
CA ILE A 97 7.92 8.63 20.27
C ILE A 97 7.97 9.39 18.95
N TYR A 98 7.43 10.61 18.94
CA TYR A 98 7.40 11.44 17.74
C TYR A 98 8.80 11.86 17.30
N LYS A 99 9.01 11.88 15.99
CA LYS A 99 10.15 12.45 15.32
C LYS A 99 9.71 13.26 14.11
N SER A 100 10.21 14.48 13.99
CA SER A 100 10.01 15.28 12.77
C SER A 100 10.74 14.63 11.59
N ILE A 101 10.29 14.93 10.38
CA ILE A 101 10.88 14.35 9.16
C ILE A 101 12.37 14.67 9.03
N ASP A 102 12.81 15.82 9.53
CA ASP A 102 14.21 16.24 9.50
C ASP A 102 15.11 15.46 10.47
N GLU A 103 14.54 14.87 11.52
CA GLU A 103 15.26 14.00 12.46
C GLU A 103 15.32 12.55 11.99
N ILE A 104 14.54 12.18 10.96
CA ILE A 104 14.50 10.83 10.39
C ILE A 104 15.51 10.74 9.25
N PRO A 105 16.47 9.79 9.27
CA PRO A 105 17.48 9.66 8.22
C PRO A 105 16.87 9.53 6.84
N LYS A 106 17.44 10.18 5.82
CA LYS A 106 17.00 10.05 4.43
C LYS A 106 16.98 8.60 3.94
N ASN A 107 17.97 7.79 4.36
CA ASN A 107 18.00 6.36 4.04
C ASN A 107 16.76 5.62 4.54
N LEU A 108 16.23 5.97 5.72
CA LEU A 108 15.01 5.34 6.24
C LEU A 108 13.77 5.83 5.46
N GLN A 109 13.70 7.13 5.16
CA GLN A 109 12.63 7.69 4.32
C GLN A 109 12.60 7.00 2.95
N HIS A 110 13.73 6.90 2.29
CA HIS A 110 13.86 6.24 0.98
C HIS A 110 13.58 4.75 1.03
N ALA A 111 13.97 4.05 2.10
CA ALA A 111 13.69 2.62 2.27
C ALA A 111 12.17 2.35 2.32
N PHE A 112 11.40 3.16 3.06
CA PHE A 112 9.94 3.06 3.08
C PHE A 112 9.32 3.36 1.71
N VAL A 113 9.73 4.46 1.07
CA VAL A 113 9.24 4.82 -0.26
C VAL A 113 9.58 3.72 -1.27
N ALA A 114 10.80 3.23 -1.29
CA ALA A 114 11.26 2.24 -2.24
C ALA A 114 10.48 0.92 -2.17
N ILE A 115 10.15 0.47 -0.96
CA ILE A 115 9.51 -0.84 -0.77
C ILE A 115 7.99 -0.79 -0.81
N GLU A 116 7.37 0.31 -0.34
CA GLU A 116 5.93 0.42 -0.19
C GLU A 116 5.27 1.19 -1.34
N ASP A 117 5.92 2.24 -1.86
CA ASP A 117 5.30 3.18 -2.79
C ASP A 117 6.34 3.87 -3.70
N GLU A 118 6.89 3.13 -4.64
CA GLU A 118 7.98 3.52 -5.55
C GLU A 118 7.77 4.89 -6.23
N ARG A 119 6.52 5.27 -6.50
CA ARG A 119 6.14 6.53 -7.16
C ARG A 119 5.47 7.53 -6.22
N PHE A 120 5.74 7.42 -4.92
CA PHE A 120 5.14 8.26 -3.89
C PHE A 120 5.18 9.76 -4.23
N TYR A 121 6.31 10.24 -4.74
CA TYR A 121 6.49 11.65 -5.09
C TYR A 121 5.87 12.06 -6.44
N GLU A 122 5.32 11.12 -7.21
CA GLU A 122 4.79 11.37 -8.57
C GLU A 122 3.26 11.41 -8.62
N HIS A 123 2.59 10.61 -7.76
CA HIS A 123 1.13 10.53 -7.74
C HIS A 123 0.50 11.41 -6.65
N ASN A 124 -0.81 11.58 -6.70
CA ASN A 124 -1.60 12.37 -5.74
C ASN A 124 -2.53 11.46 -4.92
N GLY A 125 -1.98 10.56 -4.12
CA GLY A 125 -2.74 9.65 -3.23
C GLY A 125 -3.15 8.32 -3.83
N ILE A 126 -3.25 8.23 -5.16
CA ILE A 126 -3.52 6.98 -5.89
C ILE A 126 -2.41 6.79 -6.93
N ASP A 127 -1.88 5.58 -7.03
CA ASP A 127 -0.94 5.19 -8.09
C ASP A 127 -1.61 4.32 -9.16
N PRO A 128 -2.14 4.90 -10.26
CA PRO A 128 -2.81 4.13 -11.31
C PRO A 128 -1.88 3.16 -12.03
N GLN A 129 -0.58 3.50 -12.15
CA GLN A 129 0.41 2.63 -12.79
C GLN A 129 0.70 1.40 -11.91
N GLY A 130 0.83 1.60 -10.60
CA GLY A 130 0.98 0.53 -9.61
C GLY A 130 -0.22 -0.41 -9.60
N ILE A 131 -1.44 0.13 -9.64
CA ILE A 131 -2.67 -0.67 -9.74
C ILE A 131 -2.67 -1.50 -11.02
N LEU A 132 -2.34 -0.90 -12.17
CA LEU A 132 -2.29 -1.62 -13.44
C LEU A 132 -1.21 -2.70 -13.43
N ARG A 133 -0.01 -2.40 -12.91
CA ARG A 133 1.08 -3.37 -12.75
C ARG A 133 0.64 -4.55 -11.88
N ALA A 134 0.08 -4.29 -10.70
CA ALA A 134 -0.40 -5.33 -9.78
C ALA A 134 -1.50 -6.19 -10.43
N ALA A 135 -2.42 -5.59 -11.17
CA ALA A 135 -3.47 -6.32 -11.89
C ALA A 135 -2.89 -7.25 -12.97
N VAL A 136 -1.97 -6.74 -13.79
CA VAL A 136 -1.31 -7.55 -14.86
C VAL A 136 -0.49 -8.68 -14.26
N THR A 137 0.32 -8.41 -13.24
CA THR A 137 1.15 -9.42 -12.55
C THR A 137 0.29 -10.46 -11.85
N GLY A 138 -0.78 -10.04 -11.16
CA GLY A 138 -1.72 -10.93 -10.51
C GLY A 138 -2.42 -11.87 -11.49
N LEU A 139 -2.86 -11.37 -12.65
CA LEU A 139 -3.44 -12.19 -13.70
C LEU A 139 -2.42 -13.16 -14.32
N ALA A 140 -1.20 -12.71 -14.56
CA ALA A 140 -0.11 -13.53 -15.12
C ALA A 140 0.34 -14.64 -14.18
N SER A 141 0.26 -14.43 -12.85
CA SER A 141 0.60 -15.43 -11.81
C SER A 141 -0.55 -16.36 -11.41
N GLY A 142 -1.63 -16.42 -12.21
CA GLY A 142 -2.77 -17.30 -11.95
C GLY A 142 -3.68 -16.84 -10.81
N GLY A 143 -3.75 -15.54 -10.57
CA GLY A 143 -4.62 -14.93 -9.54
C GLY A 143 -3.91 -14.65 -8.21
N ASN A 144 -2.59 -14.78 -8.16
CA ASN A 144 -1.82 -14.41 -6.97
C ASN A 144 -1.48 -12.91 -7.01
N PHE A 145 -2.26 -12.11 -6.29
CA PHE A 145 -2.06 -10.66 -6.15
C PHE A 145 -1.12 -10.34 -4.96
N SER A 146 0.11 -10.86 -5.00
CA SER A 146 1.10 -10.70 -3.95
C SER A 146 1.73 -9.30 -3.88
N GLN A 147 1.66 -8.53 -4.96
CA GLN A 147 2.19 -7.16 -4.98
C GLN A 147 1.14 -6.18 -4.46
N GLY A 148 1.50 -5.41 -3.44
CA GLY A 148 0.69 -4.30 -2.94
C GLY A 148 0.59 -3.17 -3.98
N ALA A 149 -0.62 -2.62 -4.13
CA ALA A 149 -0.87 -1.44 -4.96
C ALA A 149 -1.41 -0.26 -4.12
N SER A 150 -1.33 -0.36 -2.79
CA SER A 150 -1.76 0.69 -1.87
C SER A 150 -0.62 1.68 -1.66
N THR A 151 -0.92 2.96 -1.79
CA THR A 151 0.05 4.03 -1.54
C THR A 151 0.30 4.24 -0.04
N LEU A 152 1.39 4.93 0.31
CA LEU A 152 1.69 5.34 1.70
C LEU A 152 0.54 6.17 2.28
N THR A 153 -0.07 7.06 1.49
CA THR A 153 -1.21 7.87 1.91
C THR A 153 -2.44 7.01 2.23
N GLN A 154 -2.74 6.01 1.41
CA GLN A 154 -3.83 5.06 1.68
C GLN A 154 -3.57 4.23 2.94
N GLN A 155 -2.32 3.81 3.16
CA GLN A 155 -1.94 3.08 4.37
C GLN A 155 -2.04 3.96 5.62
N LEU A 156 -1.64 5.24 5.54
CA LEU A 156 -1.79 6.21 6.62
C LEU A 156 -3.26 6.38 7.01
N ILE A 157 -4.13 6.57 6.03
CA ILE A 157 -5.58 6.68 6.24
C ILE A 157 -6.14 5.40 6.86
N LYS A 158 -5.81 4.24 6.31
CA LYS A 158 -6.25 2.95 6.86
C LYS A 158 -5.91 2.83 8.35
N ASN A 159 -4.68 3.17 8.73
CA ASN A 159 -4.20 2.97 10.09
C ASN A 159 -4.79 3.96 11.11
N ASN A 160 -5.17 5.18 10.70
CA ASN A 160 -5.66 6.23 11.61
C ASN A 160 -7.17 6.41 11.56
N ILE A 161 -7.81 6.19 10.41
CA ILE A 161 -9.25 6.43 10.21
C ILE A 161 -10.06 5.13 10.33
N PHE A 162 -9.47 4.00 9.95
CA PHE A 162 -10.15 2.69 9.97
C PHE A 162 -9.41 1.69 10.87
N PRO A 163 -9.19 1.97 12.17
CA PRO A 163 -8.37 1.10 13.04
C PRO A 163 -8.96 -0.31 13.20
N ASP A 164 -10.28 -0.46 13.05
CA ASP A 164 -11.00 -1.73 13.17
C ASP A 164 -10.95 -2.58 11.89
N PHE A 165 -10.17 -2.21 10.88
CA PHE A 165 -10.08 -2.94 9.60
C PHE A 165 -9.67 -4.42 9.77
N VAL A 166 -9.03 -4.77 10.88
CA VAL A 166 -8.64 -6.16 11.20
C VAL A 166 -9.84 -7.03 11.55
N ASN A 167 -10.98 -6.43 11.93
CA ASN A 167 -12.22 -7.10 12.33
C ASN A 167 -13.24 -7.19 11.19
N GLU A 168 -12.88 -6.76 9.96
CA GLU A 168 -13.78 -6.81 8.80
C GLU A 168 -14.02 -8.25 8.36
N GLU A 169 -15.26 -8.69 8.46
CA GLU A 169 -15.65 -10.09 8.15
C GLU A 169 -16.03 -10.26 6.68
N THR A 170 -16.69 -9.24 6.07
CA THR A 170 -17.26 -9.38 4.73
C THR A 170 -16.36 -8.82 3.63
N PHE A 171 -16.54 -9.35 2.41
CA PHE A 171 -15.90 -8.77 1.23
C PHE A 171 -16.41 -7.34 0.96
N TYR A 172 -17.68 -7.07 1.28
CA TYR A 172 -18.29 -5.76 1.09
C TYR A 172 -17.61 -4.70 1.96
N ASP A 173 -17.40 -4.97 3.24
CA ASP A 173 -16.76 -4.03 4.18
C ASP A 173 -15.34 -3.68 3.71
N ARG A 174 -14.56 -4.69 3.30
CA ARG A 174 -13.23 -4.49 2.73
C ARG A 174 -13.23 -3.65 1.45
N LEU A 175 -14.22 -3.87 0.58
CA LEU A 175 -14.36 -3.11 -0.67
C LEU A 175 -14.79 -1.66 -0.39
N GLU A 176 -15.75 -1.46 0.51
CA GLU A 176 -16.23 -0.14 0.93
C GLU A 176 -15.07 0.68 1.49
N ARG A 177 -14.37 0.16 2.50
CA ARG A 177 -13.18 0.81 3.06
C ARG A 177 -12.13 1.10 1.97
N LYS A 178 -11.84 0.14 1.10
CA LYS A 178 -10.81 0.32 0.07
C LYS A 178 -11.13 1.42 -0.93
N ILE A 179 -12.43 1.60 -1.26
CA ILE A 179 -12.89 2.72 -2.09
C ILE A 179 -12.76 4.02 -1.30
N GLN A 180 -13.18 4.05 -0.03
CA GLN A 180 -13.07 5.23 0.83
C GLN A 180 -11.61 5.65 1.00
N GLU A 181 -10.68 4.72 1.30
CA GLU A 181 -9.24 5.01 1.39
C GLU A 181 -8.70 5.74 0.16
N GLN A 182 -9.12 5.34 -1.04
CA GLN A 182 -8.66 5.99 -2.28
C GLN A 182 -9.15 7.43 -2.41
N PHE A 183 -10.43 7.67 -2.12
CA PHE A 183 -11.00 9.01 -2.22
C PHE A 183 -10.46 9.94 -1.13
N LEU A 184 -10.35 9.45 0.09
CA LEU A 184 -9.76 10.20 1.20
C LEU A 184 -8.27 10.50 0.96
N ALA A 185 -7.52 9.59 0.31
CA ALA A 185 -6.14 9.84 -0.07
C ALA A 185 -6.00 11.01 -1.06
N LEU A 186 -6.91 11.11 -2.04
CA LEU A 186 -6.94 12.26 -2.96
C LEU A 186 -7.22 13.57 -2.22
N ASP A 187 -8.04 13.54 -1.17
CA ASP A 187 -8.40 14.76 -0.43
C ASP A 187 -7.30 15.17 0.56
N ILE A 188 -6.66 14.24 1.22
CA ILE A 188 -5.51 14.51 2.10
C ILE A 188 -4.33 15.05 1.32
N GLU A 189 -4.01 14.50 0.15
CA GLU A 189 -2.90 14.98 -0.68
C GLU A 189 -3.11 16.39 -1.29
N LYS A 190 -4.31 16.94 -1.22
CA LYS A 190 -4.56 18.36 -1.53
C LYS A 190 -4.24 19.29 -0.35
N GLN A 191 -4.18 18.75 0.87
CA GLN A 191 -4.09 19.49 2.12
C GLN A 191 -2.73 19.34 2.81
N MET A 192 -2.00 18.26 2.51
CA MET A 192 -0.70 17.93 3.11
C MET A 192 0.36 17.76 2.03
N SER A 193 1.57 18.18 2.32
CA SER A 193 2.75 17.89 1.48
C SER A 193 3.16 16.41 1.59
N LYS A 194 3.99 15.95 0.65
CA LYS A 194 4.55 14.59 0.67
C LYS A 194 5.39 14.33 1.93
N GLU A 195 6.12 15.33 2.37
CA GLU A 195 6.93 15.28 3.57
C GLU A 195 6.05 15.12 4.83
N GLU A 196 4.95 15.88 4.94
CA GLU A 196 4.02 15.77 6.07
C GLU A 196 3.31 14.41 6.10
N ILE A 197 2.94 13.86 4.92
CA ILE A 197 2.33 12.53 4.81
C ILE A 197 3.33 11.45 5.23
N LEU A 198 4.57 11.54 4.74
CA LEU A 198 5.62 10.58 5.08
C LEU A 198 5.97 10.64 6.58
N GLU A 199 6.07 11.84 7.16
CA GLU A 199 6.26 12.06 8.59
C GLU A 199 5.16 11.40 9.41
N ALA A 200 3.90 11.68 9.07
CA ALA A 200 2.76 11.09 9.75
C ALA A 200 2.75 9.56 9.64
N TYR A 201 3.07 9.02 8.46
CA TYR A 201 3.18 7.58 8.21
C TYR A 201 4.26 6.94 9.09
N MET A 202 5.49 7.50 9.07
CA MET A 202 6.63 6.96 9.80
C MET A 202 6.44 7.05 11.33
N ASN A 203 5.62 7.96 11.81
CA ASN A 203 5.24 8.05 13.21
C ASN A 203 4.01 7.19 13.58
N THR A 204 3.32 6.59 12.60
CA THR A 204 2.09 5.81 12.82
C THR A 204 2.29 4.31 12.68
N ILE A 205 3.12 3.88 11.72
CA ILE A 205 3.19 2.50 11.28
C ILE A 205 3.52 1.53 12.42
N ASN A 206 2.81 0.38 12.43
CA ASN A 206 3.11 -0.72 13.34
C ASN A 206 4.33 -1.51 12.82
N LEU A 207 5.37 -1.56 13.63
CA LEU A 207 6.64 -2.21 13.31
C LEU A 207 6.91 -3.44 14.20
N GLY A 208 5.85 -4.05 14.74
CA GLY A 208 5.96 -5.25 15.57
C GLY A 208 6.41 -4.95 17.01
N GLN A 209 6.44 -5.98 17.85
CA GLN A 209 6.88 -5.87 19.26
C GLN A 209 6.23 -4.71 20.03
N ASN A 210 4.96 -4.43 19.76
CA ASN A 210 4.22 -3.29 20.32
C ASN A 210 4.90 -1.93 20.06
N THR A 211 5.62 -1.78 18.95
CA THR A 211 6.24 -0.52 18.55
C THR A 211 5.41 0.16 17.46
N LEU A 212 5.05 1.41 17.71
CA LEU A 212 4.38 2.28 16.76
C LEU A 212 5.32 3.43 16.39
N GLY A 213 5.59 3.56 15.09
CA GLY A 213 6.52 4.54 14.54
C GLY A 213 8.00 4.16 14.66
N VAL A 214 8.80 4.83 13.83
CA VAL A 214 10.20 4.49 13.58
C VAL A 214 11.12 4.70 14.76
N GLN A 215 10.86 5.71 15.60
CA GLN A 215 11.70 5.96 16.79
C GLN A 215 11.55 4.85 17.83
N SER A 216 10.31 4.42 18.08
CA SER A 216 10.04 3.31 19.00
C SER A 216 10.67 2.01 18.48
N ALA A 217 10.59 1.76 17.17
CA ALA A 217 11.22 0.61 16.53
C ALA A 217 12.75 0.68 16.61
N SER A 218 13.36 1.85 16.35
CA SER A 218 14.81 2.05 16.48
C SER A 218 15.30 1.74 17.90
N LYS A 219 14.60 2.25 18.92
CA LYS A 219 14.91 1.94 20.32
C LYS A 219 14.74 0.45 20.62
N ARG A 220 13.66 -0.16 20.14
CA ARG A 220 13.34 -1.56 20.42
C ARG A 220 14.34 -2.53 19.80
N TYR A 221 14.71 -2.30 18.55
CA TYR A 221 15.58 -3.24 17.82
C TYR A 221 17.05 -2.96 17.95
N PHE A 222 17.46 -1.69 18.09
CA PHE A 222 18.86 -1.27 18.04
C PHE A 222 19.32 -0.49 19.27
N ASN A 223 18.41 -0.10 20.16
CA ASN A 223 18.67 0.78 21.33
C ASN A 223 19.33 2.12 20.94
N LYS A 224 18.98 2.64 19.74
CA LYS A 224 19.52 3.88 19.17
C LYS A 224 18.41 4.92 19.00
N ASP A 225 18.80 6.18 18.88
CA ASP A 225 17.96 7.19 18.26
C ASP A 225 17.81 6.88 16.76
N VAL A 226 16.65 7.20 16.19
CA VAL A 226 16.37 6.94 14.77
C VAL A 226 17.38 7.63 13.85
N SER A 227 17.86 8.80 14.25
CA SER A 227 18.88 9.58 13.51
C SER A 227 20.24 8.89 13.39
N GLU A 228 20.51 7.89 14.24
CA GLU A 228 21.77 7.15 14.28
C GLU A 228 21.73 5.82 13.51
N LEU A 229 20.62 5.53 12.84
CA LEU A 229 20.47 4.26 12.10
C LEU A 229 21.36 4.22 10.86
N THR A 230 22.06 3.09 10.68
CA THR A 230 22.79 2.79 9.45
C THR A 230 21.83 2.42 8.30
N LEU A 231 22.32 2.40 7.06
CA LEU A 231 21.51 1.96 5.91
C LEU A 231 20.95 0.55 6.09
N SER A 232 21.75 -0.38 6.59
CA SER A 232 21.35 -1.76 6.88
C SER A 232 20.22 -1.82 7.91
N GLU A 233 20.33 -1.05 9.00
CA GLU A 233 19.31 -0.94 10.05
C GLU A 233 18.02 -0.30 9.53
N CYS A 234 18.12 0.73 8.67
CA CYS A 234 16.98 1.33 7.98
C CYS A 234 16.21 0.30 7.12
N ALA A 235 16.95 -0.53 6.37
CA ALA A 235 16.35 -1.56 5.53
C ALA A 235 15.68 -2.68 6.36
N VAL A 236 16.24 -3.05 7.51
CA VAL A 236 15.61 -3.98 8.47
C VAL A 236 14.26 -3.44 8.94
N ILE A 237 14.22 -2.18 9.40
CA ILE A 237 12.98 -1.56 9.89
C ILE A 237 11.93 -1.44 8.79
N ALA A 238 12.33 -0.95 7.60
CA ALA A 238 11.40 -0.83 6.47
C ALA A 238 10.86 -2.21 6.02
N GLY A 239 11.64 -3.27 6.15
CA GLY A 239 11.22 -4.62 5.81
C GLY A 239 10.09 -5.18 6.69
N ILE A 240 9.85 -4.62 7.87
CA ILE A 240 8.81 -5.12 8.80
C ILE A 240 7.39 -4.79 8.33
N THR A 241 7.20 -3.70 7.59
CA THR A 241 5.92 -3.04 7.31
C THR A 241 4.84 -3.94 6.76
N GLN A 242 5.15 -4.77 5.79
CA GLN A 242 4.17 -5.61 5.08
C GLN A 242 3.48 -6.63 6.01
N ASN A 243 4.26 -7.23 6.90
CA ASN A 243 3.76 -8.21 7.88
C ASN A 243 4.65 -8.20 9.13
N PRO A 244 4.29 -7.40 10.15
CA PRO A 244 5.11 -7.24 11.36
C PRO A 244 5.36 -8.51 12.17
N SER A 245 4.53 -9.53 12.01
CA SER A 245 4.74 -10.82 12.66
C SER A 245 5.69 -11.71 11.87
N LEU A 246 5.54 -11.78 10.54
CA LEU A 246 6.37 -12.60 9.66
C LEU A 246 7.78 -12.04 9.54
N TYR A 247 7.91 -10.73 9.37
CA TYR A 247 9.20 -10.06 9.17
C TYR A 247 9.78 -9.46 10.46
N ASN A 248 9.44 -10.05 11.60
CA ASN A 248 10.01 -9.63 12.88
C ASN A 248 11.49 -10.01 12.97
N PRO A 249 12.42 -9.03 13.12
CA PRO A 249 13.87 -9.34 13.09
C PRO A 249 14.38 -10.07 14.33
N ILE A 250 13.57 -10.12 15.41
CA ILE A 250 13.93 -10.87 16.65
C ILE A 250 13.47 -12.31 16.53
N THR A 251 12.21 -12.54 16.12
CA THR A 251 11.61 -13.88 16.13
C THR A 251 11.80 -14.63 14.82
N ASN A 252 11.93 -13.90 13.71
CA ASN A 252 12.08 -14.44 12.35
C ASN A 252 13.20 -13.71 11.57
N PRO A 253 14.46 -13.75 12.07
CA PRO A 253 15.56 -12.99 11.47
C PRO A 253 15.85 -13.38 10.01
N GLU A 254 15.65 -14.65 9.64
CA GLU A 254 15.88 -15.13 8.28
C GLU A 254 14.86 -14.55 7.28
N GLU A 255 13.58 -14.46 7.65
CA GLU A 255 12.54 -13.88 6.79
C GLU A 255 12.73 -12.36 6.69
N ASN A 256 13.11 -11.70 7.79
CA ASN A 256 13.43 -10.28 7.73
C ASN A 256 14.69 -10.04 6.89
N ALA A 257 15.71 -10.93 6.93
CA ALA A 257 16.91 -10.79 6.11
C ALA A 257 16.62 -10.82 4.61
N LYS A 258 15.74 -11.73 4.18
CA LYS A 258 15.27 -11.77 2.78
C LYS A 258 14.53 -10.47 2.41
N ARG A 259 13.69 -9.98 3.31
CA ARG A 259 12.94 -8.74 3.07
C ARG A 259 13.85 -7.51 3.09
N ARG A 260 14.88 -7.46 3.97
CA ARG A 260 15.93 -6.44 3.96
C ARG A 260 16.65 -6.37 2.62
N GLU A 261 17.06 -7.53 2.08
CA GLU A 261 17.67 -7.60 0.76
C GLU A 261 16.74 -7.04 -0.33
N GLU A 262 15.45 -7.36 -0.28
CA GLU A 262 14.46 -6.81 -1.22
C GLU A 262 14.37 -5.28 -1.10
N VAL A 263 14.38 -4.72 0.13
CA VAL A 263 14.40 -3.27 0.35
C VAL A 263 15.64 -2.64 -0.28
N LEU A 264 16.83 -3.19 0.00
CA LEU A 264 18.11 -2.67 -0.52
C LEU A 264 18.16 -2.75 -2.06
N ASN A 265 17.69 -3.86 -2.66
CA ASN A 265 17.56 -3.99 -4.11
C ASN A 265 16.65 -2.90 -4.70
N LYS A 266 15.51 -2.65 -4.08
CA LYS A 266 14.60 -1.59 -4.50
C LYS A 266 15.21 -0.20 -4.38
N MET A 267 15.96 0.06 -3.32
CA MET A 267 16.68 1.34 -3.16
C MET A 267 17.76 1.52 -4.22
N LEU A 268 18.47 0.45 -4.57
CA LEU A 268 19.48 0.47 -5.65
C LEU A 268 18.82 0.68 -7.02
N ASP A 269 17.79 -0.09 -7.35
CA ASP A 269 17.06 -0.01 -8.63
C ASP A 269 16.47 1.38 -8.87
N GLN A 270 16.02 2.04 -7.80
CA GLN A 270 15.42 3.38 -7.85
C GLN A 270 16.47 4.52 -7.70
N GLY A 271 17.76 4.19 -7.55
CA GLY A 271 18.85 5.15 -7.49
C GLY A 271 18.96 5.91 -6.16
N TYR A 272 18.34 5.43 -5.09
CA TYR A 272 18.50 6.01 -3.75
C TYR A 272 19.85 5.69 -3.11
N ILE A 273 20.46 4.58 -3.50
CA ILE A 273 21.80 4.16 -3.09
C ILE A 273 22.59 3.69 -4.31
N ASP A 274 23.91 3.73 -4.21
CA ASP A 274 24.80 3.15 -5.20
C ASP A 274 25.19 1.70 -4.85
N GLN A 275 25.91 1.03 -5.76
CA GLN A 275 26.34 -0.35 -5.58
C GLN A 275 27.26 -0.53 -4.37
N ALA A 276 28.13 0.45 -4.09
CA ALA A 276 29.06 0.36 -2.96
C ALA A 276 28.32 0.40 -1.62
N ALA A 277 27.32 1.31 -1.48
CA ALA A 277 26.47 1.37 -0.30
C ALA A 277 25.59 0.11 -0.13
N TYR A 278 25.11 -0.46 -1.24
CA TYR A 278 24.38 -1.73 -1.24
C TYR A 278 25.28 -2.87 -0.72
N ASP A 279 26.49 -3.02 -1.27
CA ASP A 279 27.42 -4.09 -0.92
C ASP A 279 27.85 -3.97 0.56
N GLU A 280 28.13 -2.75 1.05
CA GLU A 280 28.40 -2.48 2.45
C GLU A 280 27.24 -2.87 3.36
N ALA A 281 26.02 -2.45 3.01
CA ALA A 281 24.83 -2.77 3.78
C ALA A 281 24.56 -4.29 3.80
N MET A 282 24.77 -5.00 2.69
CA MET A 282 24.60 -6.45 2.62
C MET A 282 25.63 -7.22 3.43
N ALA A 283 26.87 -6.74 3.52
CA ALA A 283 27.93 -7.34 4.31
C ALA A 283 27.79 -7.10 5.83
N ASP A 284 26.92 -6.19 6.25
CA ASP A 284 26.72 -5.82 7.65
C ASP A 284 26.00 -6.92 8.45
N ASP A 285 26.59 -7.37 9.56
CA ASP A 285 26.01 -8.34 10.48
C ASP A 285 25.00 -7.66 11.45
N VAL A 286 23.94 -7.09 10.87
CA VAL A 286 22.92 -6.34 11.61
C VAL A 286 22.14 -7.19 12.61
N TYR A 287 21.97 -8.48 12.33
CA TYR A 287 21.18 -9.39 13.18
C TYR A 287 21.90 -9.77 14.47
N ALA A 288 23.24 -9.86 14.46
CA ALA A 288 24.01 -10.06 15.68
C ALA A 288 23.83 -8.87 16.66
N ARG A 289 23.74 -7.64 16.16
CA ARG A 289 23.44 -6.46 16.99
C ARG A 289 22.03 -6.52 17.60
N ILE A 290 21.03 -6.91 16.83
CA ILE A 290 19.63 -7.06 17.32
C ILE A 290 19.58 -8.11 18.44
N GLN A 291 20.23 -9.25 18.29
CA GLN A 291 20.29 -10.31 19.31
C GLN A 291 20.97 -9.82 20.57
N THR A 292 22.08 -9.08 20.45
CA THR A 292 22.80 -8.52 21.59
C THR A 292 21.93 -7.57 22.40
N VAL A 293 21.28 -6.60 21.75
CA VAL A 293 20.37 -5.64 22.40
C VAL A 293 19.26 -6.36 23.14
N ASN A 294 18.63 -7.35 22.51
CA ASN A 294 17.50 -8.05 23.12
C ASN A 294 17.89 -8.98 24.26
N SER A 295 19.10 -9.54 24.24
CA SER A 295 19.61 -10.33 25.36
C SER A 295 19.93 -9.48 26.59
N GLN A 296 20.26 -8.21 26.41
CA GLN A 296 20.50 -7.26 27.49
C GLN A 296 19.18 -6.76 28.12
N ILE A 297 18.20 -6.38 27.30
CA ILE A 297 16.88 -5.92 27.78
C ILE A 297 16.21 -6.97 28.68
N GLY A 298 16.41 -8.27 28.39
CA GLY A 298 15.86 -9.34 29.24
C GLY A 298 16.56 -9.50 30.59
N LYS A 299 17.79 -8.97 30.76
CA LYS A 299 18.55 -9.02 32.03
C LYS A 299 18.30 -7.83 32.93
N ASP A 300 17.95 -6.69 32.36
CA ASP A 300 17.76 -5.43 33.08
C ASP A 300 16.31 -5.20 33.51
N SER A 301 15.41 -6.15 33.21
CA SER A 301 14.03 -6.07 33.67
C SER A 301 13.94 -6.38 35.17
N PRO A 302 13.45 -5.45 36.00
CA PRO A 302 13.27 -5.71 37.44
C PRO A 302 12.16 -6.74 37.74
N TYR A 303 11.52 -7.31 36.69
CA TYR A 303 10.43 -8.29 36.76
C TYR A 303 10.79 -9.62 36.06
N SER A 304 12.08 -9.91 35.80
CA SER A 304 12.56 -11.22 35.31
C SER A 304 12.75 -12.22 36.43
#